data_0bf9fb661f33177ec837597953968e91
#
_entry.id   0bf9fb661f33177ec837597953968e91
#
_cell.length_a   1.000
_cell.length_b   1.000
_cell.length_c   1.000
_cell.angle_alpha   90.00
_cell.angle_beta   90.00
_cell.angle_gamma   90.00
#
_symmetry.space_group_name_H-M   'P 1'
#
loop_
_entity.id
_entity.type
_entity.pdbx_description
1 polymer ?
#
loop_
_entity_poly.entity_id
_entity_poly.type
_entity_poly.pdbx_seq_one_letter_code
_entity_poly.pdbx_strand_id
1 'polypeptide(L)'
;LHLSIRRQRQMCIRDSYYAVLLHECGHASGARHRLDRDLSGRFGSAAYAMEECTVELLSAMICADLHLSVEPRPDHASYIASWLEVLRSDKRAIFTAAAKAQQIADWLHAQQGNACRNDVRGAA
;
A
#
# COMPACT_ATOMS: atom_id res chain seq x y z
N LEU A 1 -7.17 -0.43 -33.98
CA LEU A 1 -5.90 -0.70 -33.29
C LEU A 1 -5.47 0.48 -32.38
N HIS A 2 -5.53 1.73 -32.88
CA HIS A 2 -5.11 2.91 -32.12
C HIS A 2 -5.96 3.19 -30.86
N LEU A 3 -7.26 2.91 -30.87
CA LEU A 3 -8.17 3.14 -29.74
C LEU A 3 -7.93 2.18 -28.60
N SER A 4 -7.61 0.90 -28.90
CA SER A 4 -7.28 -0.09 -27.87
C SER A 4 -5.97 0.21 -27.14
N ILE A 5 -4.94 0.61 -27.88
CA ILE A 5 -3.63 1.00 -27.32
C ILE A 5 -3.77 2.25 -26.44
N ARG A 6 -4.55 3.24 -26.86
CA ARG A 6 -4.81 4.46 -26.08
C ARG A 6 -5.56 4.14 -24.79
N ARG A 7 -6.52 3.23 -24.84
CA ARG A 7 -7.29 2.77 -23.67
C ARG A 7 -6.41 1.98 -22.69
N GLN A 8 -5.58 1.08 -23.17
CA GLN A 8 -4.60 0.35 -22.33
C GLN A 8 -3.64 1.31 -21.66
N ARG A 9 -3.07 2.29 -22.38
CA ARG A 9 -2.16 3.29 -21.82
C ARG A 9 -2.82 4.14 -20.74
N GLN A 10 -4.07 4.54 -20.92
CA GLN A 10 -4.83 5.27 -19.90
C GLN A 10 -5.12 4.42 -18.67
N MET A 11 -5.41 3.13 -18.84
CA MET A 11 -5.58 2.20 -17.73
C MET A 11 -4.28 2.03 -16.93
N CYS A 12 -3.14 1.79 -17.58
CA CYS A 12 -1.84 1.65 -16.91
C CYS A 12 -1.47 2.91 -16.11
N ILE A 13 -1.69 4.12 -16.66
CA ILE A 13 -1.41 5.38 -15.96
C ILE A 13 -2.31 5.52 -14.72
N ARG A 14 -3.60 5.22 -14.87
CA ARG A 14 -4.55 5.27 -13.76
C ARG A 14 -4.17 4.28 -12.66
N ASP A 15 -3.91 3.04 -13.04
CA ASP A 15 -3.65 1.96 -12.10
C ASP A 15 -2.33 2.20 -11.35
N SER A 16 -1.29 2.69 -12.03
CA SER A 16 -0.03 3.12 -11.39
C SER A 16 -0.24 4.29 -10.43
N TYR A 17 -1.09 5.25 -10.77
CA TYR A 17 -1.42 6.37 -9.86
C TYR A 17 -2.07 5.87 -8.57
N TYR A 18 -3.05 4.97 -8.67
CA TYR A 18 -3.72 4.43 -7.48
C TYR A 18 -2.80 3.53 -6.66
N ALA A 19 -1.91 2.77 -7.28
CA ALA A 19 -0.93 1.96 -6.55
C ALA A 19 -0.02 2.85 -5.69
N VAL A 20 0.49 3.96 -6.25
CA VAL A 20 1.30 4.93 -5.49
C VAL A 20 0.48 5.58 -4.38
N LEU A 21 -0.75 6.01 -4.68
CA LEU A 21 -1.63 6.62 -3.68
C LEU A 21 -1.90 5.68 -2.50
N LEU A 22 -2.17 4.40 -2.77
CA LEU A 22 -2.41 3.39 -1.74
C LEU A 22 -1.16 3.11 -0.90
N HIS A 23 0.02 3.11 -1.51
CA HIS A 23 1.29 3.03 -0.82
C HIS A 23 1.45 4.20 0.18
N GLU A 24 1.26 5.42 -0.27
CA GLU A 24 1.33 6.62 0.59
C GLU A 24 0.24 6.64 1.69
N CYS A 25 -0.96 6.17 1.37
CA CYS A 25 -2.02 5.98 2.37
C CYS A 25 -1.61 4.94 3.43
N GLY A 26 -0.85 3.92 3.02
CA GLY A 26 -0.25 2.94 3.92
C GLY A 26 0.65 3.62 4.95
N HIS A 27 1.61 4.42 4.54
CA HIS A 27 2.45 5.19 5.45
C HIS A 27 1.64 6.14 6.33
N ALA A 28 0.74 6.89 5.74
CA ALA A 28 -0.11 7.84 6.45
C ALA A 28 -0.97 7.18 7.53
N SER A 29 -1.37 5.91 7.34
CA SER A 29 -2.13 5.14 8.34
C SER A 29 -1.32 4.88 9.63
N GLY A 30 0.01 4.97 9.58
CA GLY A 30 0.90 4.77 10.72
C GLY A 30 0.92 5.92 11.72
N ALA A 31 0.29 7.05 11.43
CA ALA A 31 0.25 8.19 12.33
C ALA A 31 -0.30 7.82 13.71
N ARG A 32 0.19 8.51 14.78
CA ARG A 32 -0.15 8.23 16.18
C ARG A 32 -1.66 8.21 16.48
N HIS A 33 -2.42 9.06 15.83
CA HIS A 33 -3.89 9.14 16.00
C HIS A 33 -4.66 8.15 15.13
N ARG A 34 -3.97 7.23 14.44
CA ARG A 34 -4.54 6.20 13.57
C ARG A 34 -4.14 4.82 14.08
N LEU A 35 -3.19 4.15 13.42
CA LEU A 35 -2.72 2.82 13.82
C LEU A 35 -1.47 2.84 14.70
N ASP A 36 -0.92 4.03 15.01
CA ASP A 36 0.20 4.26 15.92
C ASP A 36 1.39 3.32 15.68
N ARG A 37 1.82 3.20 14.40
CA ARG A 37 2.98 2.38 14.06
C ARG A 37 4.27 3.14 14.26
N ASP A 38 5.32 2.43 14.65
CA ASP A 38 6.66 3.01 14.73
C ASP A 38 7.23 3.25 13.33
N LEU A 39 7.23 4.50 12.91
CA LEU A 39 7.79 4.98 11.64
C LEU A 39 9.17 5.66 11.82
N SER A 40 9.82 5.48 12.97
CA SER A 40 11.10 6.14 13.30
C SER A 40 12.31 5.52 12.60
N GLY A 41 12.13 4.44 11.83
CA GLY A 41 13.19 3.78 11.08
C GLY A 41 13.90 4.75 10.13
N ARG A 42 15.23 4.90 10.30
CA ARG A 42 16.05 5.71 9.38
C ARG A 42 16.08 5.06 8.00
N PHE A 43 16.11 5.87 6.96
CA PHE A 43 16.30 5.41 5.58
C PHE A 43 17.44 4.38 5.48
N GLY A 44 17.16 3.24 4.82
CA GLY A 44 18.11 2.14 4.68
C GLY A 44 18.25 1.21 5.89
N SER A 45 17.55 1.45 7.01
CA SER A 45 17.51 0.52 8.15
C SER A 45 16.57 -0.66 7.90
N ALA A 46 16.75 -1.77 8.65
CA ALA A 46 15.85 -2.91 8.61
C ALA A 46 14.40 -2.53 8.98
N ALA A 47 14.22 -1.61 9.92
CA ALA A 47 12.90 -1.09 10.31
C ALA A 47 12.23 -0.34 9.14
N TYR A 48 12.99 0.50 8.44
CA TYR A 48 12.53 1.17 7.23
C TYR A 48 12.15 0.17 6.13
N ALA A 49 13.03 -0.81 5.86
CA ALA A 49 12.76 -1.85 4.86
C ALA A 49 11.51 -2.68 5.18
N MET A 50 11.24 -2.95 6.46
CA MET A 50 10.01 -3.63 6.90
C MET A 50 8.75 -2.79 6.70
N GLU A 51 8.81 -1.49 6.96
CA GLU A 51 7.68 -0.60 6.71
C GLU A 51 7.40 -0.50 5.20
N GLU A 52 8.41 -0.31 4.36
CA GLU A 52 8.28 -0.30 2.90
C GLU A 52 7.66 -1.62 2.39
N CYS A 53 8.16 -2.76 2.85
CA CYS A 53 7.61 -4.06 2.49
C CYS A 53 6.13 -4.19 2.91
N THR A 54 5.77 -3.66 4.08
CA THR A 54 4.39 -3.68 4.58
C THR A 54 3.46 -2.87 3.69
N VAL A 55 3.82 -1.64 3.32
CA VAL A 55 2.96 -0.77 2.51
C VAL A 55 2.90 -1.19 1.04
N GLU A 56 3.96 -1.82 0.51
CA GLU A 56 3.91 -2.43 -0.82
C GLU A 56 2.95 -3.64 -0.85
N LEU A 57 2.99 -4.50 0.16
CA LEU A 57 2.02 -5.59 0.28
C LEU A 57 0.59 -5.07 0.41
N LEU A 58 0.38 -4.03 1.21
CA LEU A 58 -0.91 -3.34 1.32
C LEU A 58 -1.41 -2.85 -0.03
N SER A 59 -0.57 -2.11 -0.75
CA SER A 59 -0.90 -1.56 -2.06
C SER A 59 -1.30 -2.67 -3.03
N ALA A 60 -0.54 -3.77 -3.07
CA ALA A 60 -0.85 -4.92 -3.90
C ALA A 60 -2.18 -5.59 -3.53
N MET A 61 -2.46 -5.76 -2.23
CA MET A 61 -3.71 -6.35 -1.72
C MET A 61 -4.92 -5.51 -2.12
N ILE A 62 -4.90 -4.21 -1.85
CA ILE A 62 -6.04 -3.33 -2.17
C ILE A 62 -6.19 -3.16 -3.69
N CYS A 63 -5.10 -3.08 -4.44
CA CYS A 63 -5.18 -3.07 -5.90
C CYS A 63 -5.85 -4.33 -6.45
N ALA A 64 -5.56 -5.50 -5.88
CA ALA A 64 -6.22 -6.75 -6.24
C ALA A 64 -7.73 -6.71 -5.93
N ASP A 65 -8.12 -6.22 -4.75
CA ASP A 65 -9.53 -6.07 -4.36
C ASP A 65 -10.30 -5.12 -5.28
N LEU A 66 -9.64 -4.06 -5.74
CA LEU A 66 -10.21 -3.05 -6.64
C LEU A 66 -10.08 -3.42 -8.13
N HIS A 67 -9.54 -4.59 -8.46
CA HIS A 67 -9.28 -5.04 -9.84
C HIS A 67 -8.42 -4.05 -10.64
N LEU A 68 -7.44 -3.42 -9.97
CA LEU A 68 -6.43 -2.59 -10.60
C LEU A 68 -5.26 -3.45 -11.07
N SER A 69 -4.82 -3.26 -12.31
CA SER A 69 -3.65 -3.97 -12.84
C SER A 69 -2.38 -3.25 -12.41
N VAL A 70 -1.58 -3.87 -11.55
CA VAL A 70 -0.32 -3.30 -11.09
C VAL A 70 0.83 -3.92 -11.85
N GLU A 71 1.48 -3.12 -12.69
CA GLU A 71 2.77 -3.49 -13.27
C GLU A 71 3.89 -3.20 -12.26
N PRO A 72 4.91 -4.10 -12.13
CA PRO A 72 6.06 -3.83 -11.27
C PRO A 72 6.74 -2.52 -11.63
N ARG A 73 6.94 -1.65 -10.67
CA ARG A 73 7.59 -0.36 -10.89
C ARG A 73 9.11 -0.53 -10.94
N PRO A 74 9.82 0.23 -11.81
CA PRO A 74 11.28 0.14 -11.90
C PRO A 74 12.02 0.49 -10.60
N ASP A 75 11.46 1.36 -9.75
CA ASP A 75 12.01 1.78 -8.47
C ASP A 75 11.92 0.68 -7.39
N HIS A 76 11.03 -0.32 -7.54
CA HIS A 76 10.97 -1.47 -6.64
C HIS A 76 12.30 -2.25 -6.57
N ALA A 77 13.10 -2.24 -7.62
CA ALA A 77 14.37 -2.95 -7.66
C ALA A 77 15.33 -2.51 -6.54
N SER A 78 15.32 -1.23 -6.16
CA SER A 78 16.15 -0.70 -5.09
C SER A 78 15.73 -1.19 -3.69
N TYR A 79 14.45 -1.41 -3.48
CA TYR A 79 13.91 -1.90 -2.22
C TYR A 79 13.99 -3.42 -2.10
N ILE A 80 13.88 -4.16 -3.20
CA ILE A 80 13.94 -5.64 -3.21
C ILE A 80 15.23 -6.14 -2.58
N ALA A 81 16.37 -5.50 -2.83
CA ALA A 81 17.64 -5.89 -2.22
C ALA A 81 17.61 -5.79 -0.69
N SER A 82 17.07 -4.70 -0.15
CA SER A 82 16.91 -4.49 1.30
C SER A 82 15.89 -5.47 1.91
N TRP A 83 14.81 -5.76 1.22
CA TRP A 83 13.82 -6.75 1.67
C TRP A 83 14.40 -8.17 1.70
N LEU A 84 15.18 -8.54 0.68
CA LEU A 84 15.86 -9.84 0.66
C LEU A 84 16.85 -10.00 1.81
N GLU A 85 17.53 -8.94 2.21
CA GLU A 85 18.43 -8.96 3.37
C GLU A 85 17.64 -9.19 4.66
N VAL A 86 16.55 -8.46 4.88
CA VAL A 86 15.65 -8.67 6.02
C VAL A 86 15.10 -10.11 6.05
N LEU A 87 14.63 -10.62 4.91
CA LEU A 87 14.07 -11.98 4.81
C LEU A 87 15.11 -13.08 4.98
N ARG A 88 16.38 -12.82 4.64
CA ARG A 88 17.48 -13.75 4.92
C ARG A 88 17.81 -13.81 6.43
N SER A 89 17.71 -12.67 7.12
CA SER A 89 17.93 -12.60 8.56
C SER A 89 16.76 -13.15 9.37
N ASP A 90 15.53 -12.91 8.92
CA ASP A 90 14.30 -13.40 9.54
C ASP A 90 13.29 -13.86 8.51
N LYS A 91 13.16 -15.17 8.32
CA LYS A 91 12.20 -15.78 7.38
C LYS A 91 10.73 -15.51 7.74
N ARG A 92 10.45 -15.11 8.99
CA ARG A 92 9.08 -14.78 9.45
C ARG A 92 8.71 -13.32 9.14
N ALA A 93 9.68 -12.49 8.75
CA ALA A 93 9.46 -11.07 8.47
C ALA A 93 8.34 -10.84 7.44
N ILE A 94 8.24 -11.68 6.40
CA ILE A 94 7.17 -11.57 5.38
C ILE A 94 5.77 -11.76 5.99
N PHE A 95 5.61 -12.70 6.92
CA PHE A 95 4.32 -12.93 7.57
C PHE A 95 3.95 -11.78 8.49
N THR A 96 4.95 -11.19 9.17
CA THR A 96 4.76 -10.00 10.00
C THR A 96 4.34 -8.80 9.13
N ALA A 97 5.00 -8.57 8.00
CA ALA A 97 4.65 -7.52 7.06
C ALA A 97 3.24 -7.74 6.49
N ALA A 98 2.90 -8.96 6.07
CA ALA A 98 1.58 -9.29 5.53
C ALA A 98 0.46 -9.09 6.56
N ALA A 99 0.68 -9.50 7.83
CA ALA A 99 -0.30 -9.29 8.91
C ALA A 99 -0.53 -7.80 9.18
N LYS A 100 0.53 -6.98 9.17
CA LYS A 100 0.41 -5.52 9.29
C LYS A 100 -0.30 -4.91 8.07
N ALA A 101 0.02 -5.35 6.87
CA ALA A 101 -0.64 -4.90 5.63
C ALA A 101 -2.15 -5.19 5.69
N GLN A 102 -2.55 -6.39 6.14
CA GLN A 102 -3.96 -6.73 6.33
C GLN A 102 -4.64 -5.82 7.36
N GLN A 103 -3.99 -5.56 8.49
CA GLN A 103 -4.52 -4.64 9.51
C GLN A 103 -4.75 -3.23 8.94
N ILE A 104 -3.84 -2.74 8.11
CA ILE A 104 -3.98 -1.44 7.45
C ILE A 104 -5.12 -1.48 6.43
N ALA A 105 -5.23 -2.54 5.63
CA ALA A 105 -6.32 -2.71 4.66
C ALA A 105 -7.69 -2.69 5.35
N ASP A 106 -7.84 -3.45 6.43
CA ASP A 106 -9.08 -3.50 7.23
C ASP A 106 -9.42 -2.11 7.78
N TRP A 107 -8.42 -1.37 8.27
CA TRP A 107 -8.61 -0.01 8.77
C TRP A 107 -9.04 0.95 7.65
N LEU A 108 -8.41 0.90 6.47
CA LEU A 108 -8.79 1.72 5.31
C LEU A 108 -10.22 1.41 4.85
N HIS A 109 -10.60 0.14 4.75
CA HIS A 109 -11.96 -0.26 4.41
C HIS A 109 -12.99 0.25 5.43
N ALA A 110 -12.66 0.23 6.72
CA ALA A 110 -13.54 0.74 7.77
C ALA A 110 -13.79 2.26 7.66
N GLN A 111 -12.83 3.04 7.11
CA GLN A 111 -13.03 4.48 6.89
C GLN A 111 -14.12 4.77 5.84
N GLN A 112 -14.27 3.94 4.82
CA GLN A 112 -15.31 4.10 3.79
C GLN A 112 -16.72 4.02 4.38
N GLY A 113 -16.98 3.11 5.30
CA GLY A 113 -18.28 2.98 5.99
C GLY A 113 -18.65 4.21 6.83
N ASN A 114 -17.67 4.97 7.29
CA ASN A 114 -17.89 6.19 8.07
C ASN A 114 -18.15 7.42 7.17
N ALA A 115 -17.55 7.49 6.00
CA ALA A 115 -17.80 8.56 5.02
C ALA A 115 -19.26 8.54 4.53
N CYS A 116 -19.79 7.39 4.14
CA CYS A 116 -21.18 7.25 3.71
C CYS A 116 -22.20 7.58 4.80
N ARG A 117 -21.87 7.38 6.09
CA ARG A 117 -22.79 7.70 7.22
C ARG A 117 -22.84 9.18 7.54
N ASN A 118 -21.79 9.94 7.26
CA ASN A 118 -21.75 11.38 7.53
C ASN A 118 -22.51 12.18 6.48
N ASP A 119 -22.54 11.74 5.22
CA ASP A 119 -23.30 12.41 4.16
C ASP A 119 -24.83 12.33 4.37
N VAL A 120 -25.34 11.25 4.97
CA VAL A 120 -26.77 11.09 5.25
C VAL A 120 -27.25 11.95 6.43
N ARG A 121 -26.35 12.37 7.33
CA ARG A 121 -26.69 13.22 8.49
C ARG A 121 -26.60 14.73 8.24
N GLY A 122 -25.97 15.13 7.12
CA GLY A 122 -25.86 16.54 6.71
C GLY A 122 -27.00 17.03 5.82
N ALA A 123 -27.96 16.17 5.45
CA ALA A 123 -29.06 16.47 4.53
C ALA A 123 -30.44 16.53 5.24
N ALA A 124 -30.46 16.71 6.57
CA ALA A 124 -31.71 16.85 7.36
C ALA A 124 -31.82 18.25 7.96
#